data_c9a14b0c91819eb419106827dbd0f4a9
#
_entry.id   c9a14b0c91819eb419106827dbd0f4a9
#
_cell.length_a   1.000
_cell.length_b   1.000
_cell.length_c   1.000
_cell.angle_alpha   90.00
_cell.angle_beta   90.00
_cell.angle_gamma   90.00
#
_symmetry.space_group_name_H-M   'P 1'
#
loop_
_entity.id
_entity.type
_entity.pdbx_description
1 polymer ?
#
loop_
_entity_poly.entity_id
_entity_poly.type
_entity_poly.pdbx_seq_one_letter_code
_entity_poly.pdbx_strand_id
1 'polypeptide(L)'
;MTINCQQNRFLFTKEVKLIIELLKGDCLELMKEIPDNYVDLIITSPPYNLGKSHHTGDNRFKSYGEYDDDMPEELYQQWQVEILNECYRILKPNGSMWYNHKNRIRNGIQITPYEWILKSKFAHLVKQEIIWFNGSQNFDKCRFYPMTERVYWFAKNPKTKMFNSINHHDLFDKKDWKPVGTKGQFKRAFPVQMPQDIIKCFPDAKVILDPYMGSGTTGVACLNTNRNFIGIELDEKYFNIAKKRIEEAKQQIK
;
A
#
# COMPACT_ATOMS: atom_id res chain seq x y z
N MET A 1 6.65 -17.64 -37.26
CA MET A 1 6.37 -18.26 -35.95
C MET A 1 6.47 -17.16 -34.91
N THR A 2 5.35 -16.60 -34.52
CA THR A 2 5.27 -15.51 -33.53
C THR A 2 5.16 -16.17 -32.18
N ILE A 3 6.22 -16.11 -31.39
CA ILE A 3 6.26 -16.65 -30.03
C ILE A 3 5.46 -15.70 -29.14
N ASN A 4 4.40 -16.23 -28.54
CA ASN A 4 3.46 -15.52 -27.69
C ASN A 4 4.16 -15.15 -26.38
N CYS A 5 4.52 -13.87 -26.22
CA CYS A 5 5.37 -13.34 -25.14
C CYS A 5 4.64 -13.16 -23.79
N GLN A 6 3.39 -13.59 -23.66
CA GLN A 6 2.56 -13.31 -22.48
C GLN A 6 2.58 -14.39 -21.38
N GLN A 7 2.97 -15.63 -21.69
CA GLN A 7 2.88 -16.72 -20.71
C GLN A 7 4.12 -16.91 -19.81
N ASN A 8 5.24 -16.22 -20.04
CA ASN A 8 6.49 -16.43 -19.28
C ASN A 8 6.91 -15.24 -18.40
N ARG A 9 6.02 -14.29 -18.14
CA ARG A 9 6.36 -13.05 -17.43
C ARG A 9 6.80 -13.24 -15.98
N PHE A 10 6.40 -14.34 -15.35
CA PHE A 10 6.65 -14.61 -13.93
C PHE A 10 7.59 -15.79 -13.64
N LEU A 11 8.39 -16.24 -14.62
CA LEU A 11 9.37 -17.32 -14.41
C LEU A 11 10.74 -16.74 -14.04
N PHE A 12 11.13 -16.89 -12.77
CA PHE A 12 12.44 -16.49 -12.26
C PHE A 12 13.53 -17.50 -12.68
N THR A 13 14.53 -17.06 -13.40
CA THR A 13 15.72 -17.84 -13.74
C THR A 13 16.75 -17.83 -12.59
N LYS A 14 17.64 -18.82 -12.55
CA LYS A 14 18.58 -19.14 -11.46
C LYS A 14 19.65 -18.09 -11.12
N GLU A 15 19.80 -17.01 -11.87
CA GLU A 15 20.65 -15.89 -11.46
C GLU A 15 19.84 -14.95 -10.56
N VAL A 16 20.36 -14.63 -9.39
CA VAL A 16 19.71 -13.77 -8.37
C VAL A 16 19.73 -12.31 -8.83
N LYS A 17 19.08 -12.04 -9.94
CA LYS A 17 18.84 -10.67 -10.40
C LYS A 17 17.53 -10.20 -9.78
N LEU A 18 17.61 -9.14 -8.98
CA LEU A 18 16.46 -8.50 -8.37
C LEU A 18 15.47 -8.06 -9.46
N ILE A 19 14.23 -8.52 -9.37
CA ILE A 19 13.18 -8.20 -10.33
C ILE A 19 12.31 -7.08 -9.76
N ILE A 20 12.27 -5.98 -10.49
CA ILE A 20 11.39 -4.85 -10.22
C ILE A 20 10.48 -4.71 -11.42
N GLU A 21 9.21 -4.99 -11.21
CA GLU A 21 8.18 -4.90 -12.24
C GLU A 21 7.22 -3.76 -11.90
N LEU A 22 7.06 -2.83 -12.83
CA LEU A 22 6.15 -1.68 -12.68
C LEU A 22 5.09 -1.78 -13.77
N LEU A 23 3.84 -1.83 -13.36
CA LEU A 23 2.67 -2.00 -14.22
C LEU A 23 1.80 -0.74 -14.17
N LYS A 24 1.54 -0.15 -15.35
CA LYS A 24 0.61 0.98 -15.45
C LYS A 24 -0.78 0.48 -15.77
N GLY A 25 -1.78 0.81 -14.96
CA GLY A 25 -3.18 0.49 -15.19
C GLY A 25 -3.98 0.27 -13.91
N ASP A 26 -5.22 -0.16 -14.09
CA ASP A 26 -6.11 -0.49 -12.98
C ASP A 26 -5.60 -1.73 -12.23
N CYS A 27 -5.55 -1.61 -10.90
CA CYS A 27 -4.97 -2.68 -10.08
C CYS A 27 -5.85 -3.95 -10.04
N LEU A 28 -7.19 -3.84 -10.10
CA LEU A 28 -8.07 -5.01 -10.15
C LEU A 28 -7.86 -5.79 -11.45
N GLU A 29 -7.73 -5.10 -12.58
CA GLU A 29 -7.50 -5.76 -13.87
C GLU A 29 -6.10 -6.40 -13.92
N LEU A 30 -5.07 -5.67 -13.50
CA LEU A 30 -3.69 -6.18 -13.55
C LEU A 30 -3.40 -7.28 -12.52
N MET A 31 -4.04 -7.25 -11.34
CA MET A 31 -3.91 -8.33 -10.36
C MET A 31 -4.49 -9.65 -10.87
N LYS A 32 -5.47 -9.65 -11.77
CA LYS A 32 -6.00 -10.88 -12.40
C LYS A 32 -4.94 -11.67 -13.17
N GLU A 33 -3.92 -10.97 -13.68
CA GLU A 33 -2.79 -11.59 -14.39
C GLU A 33 -1.76 -12.24 -13.45
N ILE A 34 -1.80 -11.90 -12.15
CA ILE A 34 -0.92 -12.49 -11.12
C ILE A 34 -1.49 -13.84 -10.68
N PRO A 35 -0.69 -14.92 -10.70
CA PRO A 35 -1.17 -16.24 -10.27
C PRO A 35 -1.62 -16.28 -8.80
N ASP A 36 -2.51 -17.22 -8.47
CA ASP A 36 -2.88 -17.53 -7.10
C ASP A 36 -1.64 -17.89 -6.27
N ASN A 37 -1.60 -17.45 -5.01
CA ASN A 37 -0.56 -17.82 -4.07
C ASN A 37 0.88 -17.49 -4.53
N TYR A 38 1.05 -16.36 -5.21
CA TYR A 38 2.32 -15.95 -5.79
C TYR A 38 3.12 -14.98 -4.91
N VAL A 39 2.43 -14.04 -4.25
CA VAL A 39 3.03 -12.93 -3.49
C VAL A 39 3.26 -13.33 -2.03
N ASP A 40 4.43 -13.00 -1.48
CA ASP A 40 4.75 -13.26 -0.08
C ASP A 40 4.21 -12.17 0.85
N LEU A 41 4.30 -10.92 0.41
CA LEU A 41 3.95 -9.76 1.23
C LEU A 41 3.32 -8.67 0.38
N ILE A 42 2.23 -8.11 0.87
CA ILE A 42 1.58 -6.94 0.27
C ILE A 42 1.72 -5.78 1.25
N ILE A 43 2.21 -4.63 0.78
CA ILE A 43 2.31 -3.41 1.59
C ILE A 43 1.71 -2.28 0.75
N THR A 44 0.62 -1.68 1.23
CA THR A 44 -0.12 -0.74 0.41
C THR A 44 -0.91 0.29 1.20
N SER A 45 -1.22 1.41 0.54
CA SER A 45 -2.10 2.47 1.02
C SER A 45 -3.00 2.91 -0.15
N PRO A 46 -4.25 2.43 -0.22
CA PRO A 46 -5.17 2.82 -1.29
C PRO A 46 -5.56 4.30 -1.18
N PRO A 47 -6.19 4.88 -2.20
CA PRO A 47 -6.87 6.16 -2.07
C PRO A 47 -7.92 6.11 -0.95
N TYR A 48 -8.04 7.20 -0.17
CA TYR A 48 -8.87 7.19 1.05
C TYR A 48 -10.29 7.69 0.85
N ASN A 49 -10.69 8.04 -0.35
CA ASN A 49 -12.01 8.60 -0.65
C ASN A 49 -12.35 9.82 0.24
N LEU A 50 -11.44 10.78 0.28
CA LEU A 50 -11.57 11.94 1.18
C LEU A 50 -12.59 12.97 0.70
N GLY A 51 -12.96 12.93 -0.59
CA GLY A 51 -13.94 13.81 -1.22
C GLY A 51 -13.47 15.24 -1.39
N LYS A 52 -14.23 16.01 -2.19
CA LYS A 52 -13.99 17.44 -2.43
C LYS A 52 -14.31 18.31 -1.20
N SER A 53 -15.17 17.84 -0.30
CA SER A 53 -15.64 18.58 0.88
C SER A 53 -14.61 18.78 1.99
N HIS A 54 -13.50 18.04 1.96
CA HIS A 54 -12.38 18.28 2.89
C HIS A 54 -11.43 19.39 2.41
N HIS A 55 -11.73 20.03 1.29
CA HIS A 55 -10.95 21.11 0.77
C HIS A 55 -11.50 22.44 1.29
N THR A 56 -11.01 22.90 2.42
CA THR A 56 -11.11 24.30 2.84
C THR A 56 -10.49 25.19 1.76
N GLY A 57 -11.27 25.60 0.74
CA GLY A 57 -10.96 26.69 -0.18
C GLY A 57 -9.65 26.65 -0.96
N ASP A 58 -8.85 25.62 -0.81
CA ASP A 58 -7.52 25.52 -1.38
C ASP A 58 -7.47 24.55 -2.56
N ASN A 59 -7.48 25.10 -3.78
CA ASN A 59 -7.33 24.36 -5.05
C ASN A 59 -6.03 23.51 -5.14
N ARG A 60 -5.21 23.45 -4.08
CA ARG A 60 -3.99 22.65 -3.99
C ARG A 60 -4.24 21.14 -3.88
N PHE A 61 -5.48 20.71 -3.67
CA PHE A 61 -5.86 19.32 -3.50
C PHE A 61 -6.70 18.81 -4.68
N LYS A 62 -6.32 19.17 -5.89
CA LYS A 62 -6.87 18.50 -7.07
C LYS A 62 -6.58 17.01 -6.99
N SER A 63 -7.55 16.21 -7.41
CA SER A 63 -7.57 14.75 -7.52
C SER A 63 -6.18 14.09 -7.69
N TYR A 64 -6.06 12.83 -7.37
CA TYR A 64 -4.90 11.99 -7.73
C TYR A 64 -4.86 11.79 -9.27
N GLY A 65 -4.67 12.88 -10.04
CA GLY A 65 -4.60 12.82 -11.49
C GLY A 65 -5.86 12.23 -12.13
N GLU A 66 -5.80 10.99 -12.61
CA GLU A 66 -6.90 10.30 -13.29
C GLU A 66 -7.95 9.72 -12.33
N TYR A 67 -7.64 9.60 -11.04
CA TYR A 67 -8.56 9.06 -10.01
C TYR A 67 -9.33 10.19 -9.30
N ASP A 68 -10.66 10.13 -9.33
CA ASP A 68 -11.52 11.02 -8.52
C ASP A 68 -11.71 10.42 -7.11
N ASP A 69 -11.02 10.98 -6.11
CA ASP A 69 -11.06 10.56 -4.70
C ASP A 69 -12.38 11.01 -4.00
N ASP A 70 -13.51 10.92 -4.71
CA ASP A 70 -14.85 11.34 -4.26
C ASP A 70 -15.94 10.35 -4.74
N MET A 71 -15.68 9.08 -4.59
CA MET A 71 -16.61 8.02 -4.94
C MET A 71 -17.77 7.97 -3.92
N PRO A 72 -19.03 7.63 -4.34
CA PRO A 72 -20.08 7.28 -3.39
C PRO A 72 -19.60 6.22 -2.39
N GLU A 73 -19.93 6.39 -1.12
CA GLU A 73 -19.34 5.59 -0.03
C GLU A 73 -19.57 4.08 -0.19
N GLU A 74 -20.76 3.69 -0.59
CA GLU A 74 -21.11 2.26 -0.81
C GLU A 74 -20.26 1.65 -1.93
N LEU A 75 -20.08 2.38 -3.03
CA LEU A 75 -19.26 1.93 -4.16
C LEU A 75 -17.77 1.86 -3.77
N TYR A 76 -17.30 2.83 -2.98
CA TYR A 76 -15.94 2.80 -2.46
C TYR A 76 -15.70 1.57 -1.58
N GLN A 77 -16.61 1.28 -0.65
CA GLN A 77 -16.48 0.11 0.22
C GLN A 77 -16.51 -1.19 -0.58
N GLN A 78 -17.42 -1.30 -1.56
CA GLN A 78 -17.48 -2.47 -2.44
C GLN A 78 -16.17 -2.66 -3.20
N TRP A 79 -15.66 -1.60 -3.80
CA TRP A 79 -14.38 -1.62 -4.51
C TRP A 79 -13.23 -2.04 -3.59
N GLN A 80 -13.18 -1.55 -2.34
CA GLN A 80 -12.18 -2.00 -1.36
C GLN A 80 -12.30 -3.48 -1.03
N VAL A 81 -13.53 -4.02 -0.95
CA VAL A 81 -13.76 -5.46 -0.75
C VAL A 81 -13.19 -6.27 -1.93
N GLU A 82 -13.42 -5.82 -3.15
CA GLU A 82 -12.90 -6.49 -4.36
C GLU A 82 -11.36 -6.51 -4.37
N ILE A 83 -10.73 -5.37 -4.06
CA ILE A 83 -9.26 -5.26 -3.91
C ILE A 83 -8.74 -6.22 -2.85
N LEU A 84 -9.32 -6.21 -1.66
CA LEU A 84 -8.91 -7.10 -0.57
C LEU A 84 -9.08 -8.58 -0.96
N ASN A 85 -10.13 -8.93 -1.70
CA ASN A 85 -10.37 -10.29 -2.16
C ASN A 85 -9.34 -10.75 -3.19
N GLU A 86 -8.92 -9.87 -4.11
CA GLU A 86 -7.84 -10.15 -5.06
C GLU A 86 -6.48 -10.24 -4.35
N CYS A 87 -6.20 -9.34 -3.43
CA CYS A 87 -5.01 -9.43 -2.57
C CYS A 87 -4.97 -10.77 -1.82
N TYR A 88 -6.12 -11.23 -1.28
CA TYR A 88 -6.21 -12.53 -0.64
C TYR A 88 -5.91 -13.68 -1.60
N ARG A 89 -6.43 -13.64 -2.84
CA ARG A 89 -6.22 -14.69 -3.84
C ARG A 89 -4.74 -14.87 -4.17
N ILE A 90 -4.06 -13.77 -4.48
CA ILE A 90 -2.66 -13.77 -4.93
C ILE A 90 -1.65 -13.97 -3.80
N LEU A 91 -2.04 -13.71 -2.56
CA LEU A 91 -1.18 -13.89 -1.40
C LEU A 91 -0.95 -15.38 -1.12
N LYS A 92 0.30 -15.78 -0.86
CA LYS A 92 0.67 -17.15 -0.48
C LYS A 92 -0.03 -17.60 0.80
N PRO A 93 -0.17 -18.91 1.07
CA PRO A 93 -0.82 -19.40 2.28
C PRO A 93 -0.24 -18.85 3.59
N ASN A 94 1.08 -18.64 3.66
CA ASN A 94 1.77 -18.03 4.82
C ASN A 94 2.08 -16.55 4.60
N GLY A 95 1.55 -15.94 3.55
CA GLY A 95 1.75 -14.55 3.22
C GLY A 95 1.02 -13.59 4.16
N SER A 96 1.44 -12.35 4.13
CA SER A 96 0.88 -11.26 4.95
C SER A 96 0.59 -10.04 4.12
N MET A 97 -0.42 -9.27 4.55
CA MET A 97 -0.73 -7.96 3.96
C MET A 97 -0.70 -6.89 5.03
N TRP A 98 -0.11 -5.76 4.69
CA TRP A 98 -0.06 -4.54 5.49
C TRP A 98 -0.78 -3.43 4.73
N TYR A 99 -1.92 -3.03 5.29
CA TYR A 99 -2.88 -2.14 4.66
C TYR A 99 -2.99 -0.86 5.47
N ASN A 100 -2.39 0.22 4.97
CA ASN A 100 -2.46 1.53 5.60
C ASN A 100 -3.73 2.26 5.18
N HIS A 101 -4.48 2.71 6.16
CA HIS A 101 -5.68 3.51 5.95
C HIS A 101 -5.95 4.40 7.17
N LYS A 102 -6.88 5.33 7.05
CA LYS A 102 -7.31 6.18 8.16
C LYS A 102 -8.82 6.10 8.36
N ASN A 103 -9.25 6.37 9.57
CA ASN A 103 -10.65 6.65 9.84
C ASN A 103 -11.04 7.96 9.14
N ARG A 104 -12.22 7.99 8.54
CA ARG A 104 -12.76 9.13 7.82
C ARG A 104 -14.01 9.64 8.51
N ILE A 105 -14.39 10.88 8.24
CA ILE A 105 -15.66 11.45 8.70
C ILE A 105 -16.50 11.77 7.47
N ARG A 106 -17.68 11.20 7.38
CA ARG A 106 -18.71 11.51 6.38
C ARG A 106 -20.01 11.87 7.10
N ASN A 107 -20.61 13.00 6.74
CA ASN A 107 -21.88 13.47 7.35
C ASN A 107 -21.87 13.48 8.89
N GLY A 108 -20.74 13.87 9.49
CA GLY A 108 -20.58 13.92 10.94
C GLY A 108 -20.28 12.58 11.63
N ILE A 109 -20.34 11.47 10.93
CA ILE A 109 -20.12 10.12 11.46
C ILE A 109 -18.75 9.59 11.04
N GLN A 110 -18.10 8.89 11.95
CA GLN A 110 -16.83 8.22 11.65
C GLN A 110 -17.10 6.93 10.89
N ILE A 111 -16.36 6.75 9.80
CA ILE A 111 -16.28 5.52 9.00
C ILE A 111 -14.92 4.90 9.23
N THR A 112 -14.90 3.61 9.55
CA THR A 112 -13.66 2.86 9.80
C THR A 112 -13.40 1.82 8.71
N PRO A 113 -12.14 1.49 8.41
CA PRO A 113 -11.83 0.41 7.46
C PRO A 113 -12.45 -0.95 7.80
N TYR A 114 -12.78 -1.20 9.05
CA TYR A 114 -13.47 -2.45 9.44
C TYR A 114 -14.81 -2.66 8.74
N GLU A 115 -15.47 -1.58 8.26
CA GLU A 115 -16.75 -1.68 7.56
C GLU A 115 -16.67 -2.48 6.25
N TRP A 116 -15.52 -2.48 5.58
CA TRP A 116 -15.28 -3.30 4.39
C TRP A 116 -14.33 -4.46 4.63
N ILE A 117 -13.40 -4.37 5.58
CA ILE A 117 -12.53 -5.49 5.96
C ILE A 117 -13.36 -6.70 6.36
N LEU A 118 -14.39 -6.52 7.19
CA LEU A 118 -15.26 -7.59 7.66
C LEU A 118 -16.15 -8.21 6.56
N LYS A 119 -16.30 -7.52 5.43
CA LYS A 119 -17.02 -8.02 4.24
C LYS A 119 -16.10 -8.76 3.26
N SER A 120 -14.78 -8.69 3.45
CA SER A 120 -13.78 -9.30 2.58
C SER A 120 -13.37 -10.71 3.03
N LYS A 121 -12.57 -11.39 2.21
CA LYS A 121 -11.93 -12.66 2.57
C LYS A 121 -10.93 -12.54 3.73
N PHE A 122 -10.56 -11.33 4.12
CA PHE A 122 -9.76 -11.07 5.32
C PHE A 122 -10.60 -10.87 6.60
N ALA A 123 -11.92 -11.05 6.54
CA ALA A 123 -12.76 -11.06 7.74
C ALA A 123 -12.17 -12.02 8.78
N HIS A 124 -12.02 -11.54 10.02
CA HIS A 124 -11.42 -12.30 11.13
C HIS A 124 -9.95 -12.75 10.97
N LEU A 125 -9.23 -12.22 9.96
CA LEU A 125 -7.81 -12.49 9.72
C LEU A 125 -6.91 -11.28 10.02
N VAL A 126 -7.43 -10.24 10.65
CA VAL A 126 -6.63 -9.13 11.18
C VAL A 126 -5.83 -9.64 12.36
N LYS A 127 -4.51 -9.67 12.24
CA LYS A 127 -3.58 -10.09 13.29
C LYS A 127 -3.34 -8.99 14.30
N GLN A 128 -3.23 -7.75 13.80
CA GLN A 128 -2.95 -6.58 14.62
C GLN A 128 -3.35 -5.31 13.87
N GLU A 129 -3.77 -4.30 14.61
CA GLU A 129 -3.88 -2.92 14.17
C GLU A 129 -2.73 -2.14 14.79
N ILE A 130 -1.94 -1.50 13.95
CA ILE A 130 -0.83 -0.64 14.33
C ILE A 130 -1.27 0.81 14.16
N ILE A 131 -0.95 1.65 15.13
CA ILE A 131 -1.22 3.07 15.11
C ILE A 131 0.01 3.82 14.65
N TRP A 132 -0.11 4.54 13.53
CA TRP A 132 0.92 5.46 13.09
C TRP A 132 0.53 6.90 13.42
N PHE A 133 1.22 7.50 14.37
CA PHE A 133 1.11 8.92 14.69
C PHE A 133 1.92 9.72 13.68
N ASN A 134 1.30 10.10 12.56
CA ASN A 134 1.94 10.87 11.50
C ASN A 134 1.96 12.39 11.78
N GLY A 135 1.20 12.84 12.80
CA GLY A 135 1.14 14.23 13.23
C GLY A 135 0.49 15.18 12.22
N SER A 136 -0.26 14.66 11.25
CA SER A 136 -1.06 15.50 10.38
C SER A 136 -2.14 16.21 11.21
N GLN A 137 -2.22 17.53 11.09
CA GLN A 137 -3.24 18.32 11.78
C GLN A 137 -4.39 18.56 10.81
N ASN A 138 -5.47 17.78 10.95
CA ASN A 138 -6.74 18.07 10.29
C ASN A 138 -7.63 18.74 11.32
N PHE A 139 -7.68 20.05 11.28
CA PHE A 139 -8.48 20.84 12.22
C PHE A 139 -9.96 20.43 12.17
N ASP A 140 -10.54 20.08 13.31
CA ASP A 140 -11.96 19.80 13.47
C ASP A 140 -12.50 20.65 14.63
N LYS A 141 -13.60 21.37 14.42
CA LYS A 141 -14.21 22.23 15.44
C LYS A 141 -15.08 21.47 16.43
N CYS A 142 -15.47 20.24 16.08
CA CYS A 142 -16.48 19.46 16.80
C CYS A 142 -15.91 18.19 17.44
N ARG A 143 -14.66 17.82 17.12
CA ARG A 143 -14.02 16.58 17.55
C ARG A 143 -12.52 16.80 17.82
N PHE A 144 -11.90 15.85 18.48
CA PHE A 144 -10.44 15.81 18.59
C PHE A 144 -9.81 15.62 17.19
N TYR A 145 -8.67 16.27 16.95
CA TYR A 145 -7.99 16.22 15.66
C TYR A 145 -7.49 14.83 15.35
N PRO A 146 -7.83 14.25 14.19
CA PRO A 146 -7.27 12.98 13.79
C PRO A 146 -5.80 13.17 13.37
N MET A 147 -4.89 12.67 14.18
CA MET A 147 -3.43 12.77 13.98
C MET A 147 -2.78 11.43 13.68
N THR A 148 -3.59 10.41 13.46
CA THR A 148 -3.11 9.04 13.31
C THR A 148 -3.70 8.39 12.07
N GLU A 149 -2.95 7.44 11.51
CA GLU A 149 -3.43 6.45 10.56
C GLU A 149 -3.36 5.07 11.18
N ARG A 150 -3.99 4.10 10.55
CA ARG A 150 -4.02 2.70 10.97
C ARG A 150 -3.33 1.85 9.93
N VAL A 151 -2.46 0.97 10.39
CA VAL A 151 -1.84 -0.05 9.53
C VAL A 151 -2.33 -1.41 10.01
N TYR A 152 -3.17 -2.04 9.20
CA TYR A 152 -3.75 -3.34 9.51
C TYR A 152 -2.83 -4.44 9.00
N TRP A 153 -2.38 -5.31 9.90
CA TRP A 153 -1.68 -6.53 9.53
C TRP A 153 -2.66 -7.67 9.39
N PHE A 154 -2.79 -8.17 8.17
CA PHE A 154 -3.53 -9.39 7.85
C PHE A 154 -2.57 -10.55 7.62
N ALA A 155 -2.98 -11.75 7.98
CA ALA A 155 -2.28 -12.98 7.60
C ALA A 155 -3.29 -14.01 7.11
N LYS A 156 -3.04 -14.57 5.92
CA LYS A 156 -3.90 -15.59 5.32
C LYS A 156 -3.99 -16.85 6.19
N ASN A 157 -2.91 -17.19 6.88
CA ASN A 157 -2.86 -18.24 7.89
C ASN A 157 -2.78 -17.61 9.29
N PRO A 158 -3.72 -17.89 10.21
CA PRO A 158 -3.68 -17.39 11.58
C PRO A 158 -2.40 -17.75 12.36
N LYS A 159 -1.69 -18.80 11.96
CA LYS A 159 -0.43 -19.22 12.58
C LYS A 159 0.79 -18.43 12.06
N THR A 160 0.65 -17.62 11.00
CA THR A 160 1.73 -16.79 10.48
C THR A 160 2.24 -15.88 11.59
N LYS A 161 3.56 -15.84 11.73
CA LYS A 161 4.28 -15.00 12.69
C LYS A 161 5.16 -14.03 11.93
N MET A 162 5.38 -12.86 12.49
CA MET A 162 6.45 -11.97 12.07
C MET A 162 7.66 -12.14 13.00
N PHE A 163 8.84 -11.92 12.46
CA PHE A 163 10.05 -11.70 13.23
C PHE A 163 10.13 -10.22 13.59
N ASN A 164 9.99 -9.87 14.87
CA ASN A 164 10.09 -8.48 15.30
C ASN A 164 11.58 -8.06 15.37
N SER A 165 12.12 -7.63 14.24
CA SER A 165 13.52 -7.19 14.14
C SER A 165 13.77 -5.79 14.71
N ILE A 166 12.72 -5.02 14.94
CA ILE A 166 12.81 -3.63 15.42
C ILE A 166 12.46 -3.50 16.90
N ASN A 167 11.90 -4.53 17.51
CA ASN A 167 11.50 -4.58 18.92
C ASN A 167 10.64 -3.36 19.33
N HIS A 168 9.55 -3.13 18.61
CA HIS A 168 8.71 -1.97 18.76
C HIS A 168 7.31 -2.32 19.28
N HIS A 169 6.62 -1.29 19.79
CA HIS A 169 5.21 -1.36 20.16
C HIS A 169 4.31 -1.26 18.90
N ASP A 170 3.01 -1.36 19.10
CA ASP A 170 1.99 -1.14 18.06
C ASP A 170 1.66 0.35 17.82
N LEU A 171 2.41 1.25 18.43
CA LEU A 171 2.35 2.69 18.23
C LEU A 171 3.68 3.19 17.67
N PHE A 172 3.67 3.66 16.43
CA PHE A 172 4.81 4.30 15.77
C PHE A 172 4.60 5.81 15.73
N ASP A 173 5.61 6.56 16.11
CA ASP A 173 5.58 8.01 16.06
C ASP A 173 6.43 8.60 14.92
N LYS A 174 6.59 9.91 14.92
CA LYS A 174 7.40 10.63 13.91
C LYS A 174 8.90 10.35 13.98
N LYS A 175 9.40 9.76 15.06
CA LYS A 175 10.81 9.37 15.20
C LYS A 175 11.05 8.06 14.50
N ASP A 176 10.07 7.17 14.56
CA ASP A 176 10.12 5.85 13.94
C ASP A 176 9.84 5.93 12.45
N TRP A 177 8.68 6.48 12.10
CA TRP A 177 8.22 6.64 10.73
C TRP A 177 7.96 8.11 10.42
N LYS A 178 9.03 8.83 10.04
CA LYS A 178 8.97 10.27 9.77
C LYS A 178 8.08 10.55 8.56
N PRO A 179 6.96 11.29 8.72
CA PRO A 179 6.06 11.58 7.63
C PRO A 179 6.74 12.31 6.48
N VAL A 180 6.41 11.92 5.27
CA VAL A 180 6.79 12.69 4.09
C VAL A 180 5.92 13.94 4.05
N GLY A 181 6.53 15.12 3.95
CA GLY A 181 5.81 16.39 3.99
C GLY A 181 4.77 16.53 2.87
N THR A 182 3.82 17.43 3.07
CA THR A 182 2.77 17.74 2.08
C THR A 182 3.24 18.56 0.89
N LYS A 183 4.50 19.01 0.90
CA LYS A 183 5.13 19.79 -0.18
C LYS A 183 6.04 18.90 -1.02
N GLY A 184 6.10 19.17 -2.34
CA GLY A 184 6.96 18.41 -3.25
C GLY A 184 6.22 17.29 -4.03
N GLN A 185 6.98 16.50 -4.75
CA GLN A 185 6.45 15.47 -5.67
C GLN A 185 6.00 14.17 -4.98
N PHE A 186 6.34 13.95 -3.71
CA PHE A 186 6.01 12.74 -2.95
C PHE A 186 4.90 12.99 -1.90
N LYS A 187 3.99 13.89 -2.20
CA LYS A 187 2.87 14.22 -1.31
C LYS A 187 2.09 12.97 -0.93
N ARG A 188 1.71 12.89 0.36
CA ARG A 188 0.87 11.82 0.92
C ARG A 188 1.47 10.40 0.87
N ALA A 189 2.73 10.25 0.48
CA ALA A 189 3.40 8.96 0.59
C ALA A 189 3.76 8.67 2.05
N PHE A 190 3.66 7.42 2.46
CA PHE A 190 4.28 7.00 3.71
C PHE A 190 5.82 6.99 3.56
N PRO A 191 6.58 7.09 4.67
CA PRO A 191 8.04 7.11 4.61
C PRO A 191 8.60 5.75 4.17
N VAL A 192 9.76 5.76 3.52
CA VAL A 192 10.46 4.51 3.07
C VAL A 192 10.76 3.59 4.26
N GLN A 193 10.98 4.15 5.44
CA GLN A 193 11.25 3.39 6.66
C GLN A 193 10.11 2.43 7.01
N MET A 194 8.84 2.84 6.82
CA MET A 194 7.68 1.99 7.12
C MET A 194 7.72 0.64 6.36
N PRO A 195 7.73 0.60 5.02
CA PRO A 195 7.81 -0.67 4.32
C PRO A 195 9.14 -1.41 4.55
N GLN A 196 10.26 -0.71 4.80
CA GLN A 196 11.52 -1.38 5.14
C GLN A 196 11.43 -2.16 6.45
N ASP A 197 10.86 -1.57 7.49
CA ASP A 197 10.70 -2.22 8.79
C ASP A 197 9.72 -3.39 8.70
N ILE A 198 8.61 -3.21 7.96
CA ILE A 198 7.66 -4.29 7.70
C ILE A 198 8.36 -5.45 6.97
N ILE A 199 9.12 -5.20 5.90
CA ILE A 199 9.83 -6.24 5.15
C ILE A 199 10.83 -6.99 6.05
N LYS A 200 11.54 -6.30 6.93
CA LYS A 200 12.47 -6.92 7.88
C LYS A 200 11.77 -7.88 8.85
N CYS A 201 10.50 -7.64 9.17
CA CYS A 201 9.69 -8.55 9.98
C CYS A 201 9.32 -9.85 9.26
N PHE A 202 9.57 -9.95 7.95
CA PHE A 202 9.32 -11.13 7.11
C PHE A 202 10.58 -11.49 6.31
N PRO A 203 11.64 -12.00 6.97
CA PRO A 203 12.94 -12.23 6.35
C PRO A 203 12.89 -13.19 5.15
N ASP A 204 11.94 -14.12 5.14
CA ASP A 204 11.76 -15.11 4.06
C ASP A 204 10.89 -14.59 2.89
N ALA A 205 10.26 -13.43 3.02
CA ALA A 205 9.48 -12.84 1.96
C ALA A 205 10.38 -12.44 0.78
N LYS A 206 10.05 -12.91 -0.42
CA LYS A 206 10.84 -12.68 -1.65
C LYS A 206 10.13 -11.75 -2.62
N VAL A 207 8.82 -11.88 -2.78
CA VAL A 207 8.01 -11.11 -3.73
C VAL A 207 7.06 -10.20 -2.96
N ILE A 208 7.24 -8.90 -3.14
CA ILE A 208 6.45 -7.85 -2.51
C ILE A 208 5.56 -7.19 -3.56
N LEU A 209 4.29 -6.99 -3.26
CA LEU A 209 3.36 -6.25 -4.10
C LEU A 209 2.88 -4.96 -3.43
N ASP A 210 2.76 -3.90 -4.20
CA ASP A 210 2.01 -2.70 -3.87
C ASP A 210 1.02 -2.37 -5.02
N PRO A 211 -0.28 -2.69 -4.87
CA PRO A 211 -1.27 -2.42 -5.91
C PRO A 211 -1.62 -0.94 -6.07
N TYR A 212 -1.11 -0.05 -5.20
CA TYR A 212 -1.25 1.40 -5.26
C TYR A 212 0.09 2.08 -5.01
N MET A 213 1.10 1.75 -5.83
CA MET A 213 2.49 2.12 -5.53
C MET A 213 2.74 3.63 -5.46
N GLY A 214 1.86 4.45 -6.00
CA GLY A 214 1.97 5.91 -5.99
C GLY A 214 3.32 6.38 -6.50
N SER A 215 4.09 7.05 -5.64
CA SER A 215 5.46 7.51 -5.94
C SER A 215 6.54 6.43 -5.78
N GLY A 216 6.20 5.16 -5.64
CA GLY A 216 7.14 4.03 -5.60
C GLY A 216 7.88 3.81 -4.27
N THR A 217 7.32 4.25 -3.15
CA THR A 217 7.97 4.15 -1.85
C THR A 217 8.28 2.69 -1.45
N THR A 218 7.31 1.78 -1.65
CA THR A 218 7.48 0.35 -1.40
C THR A 218 8.55 -0.26 -2.31
N GLY A 219 8.62 0.18 -3.57
CA GLY A 219 9.66 -0.27 -4.51
C GLY A 219 11.08 0.12 -4.09
N VAL A 220 11.27 1.35 -3.59
CA VAL A 220 12.54 1.78 -3.00
C VAL A 220 12.91 0.94 -1.78
N ALA A 221 11.94 0.66 -0.90
CA ALA A 221 12.16 -0.19 0.27
C ALA A 221 12.56 -1.63 -0.13
N CYS A 222 11.96 -2.17 -1.19
CA CYS A 222 12.31 -3.49 -1.74
C CYS A 222 13.74 -3.54 -2.25
N LEU A 223 14.19 -2.50 -2.97
CA LEU A 223 15.59 -2.37 -3.38
C LEU A 223 16.53 -2.38 -2.18
N ASN A 224 16.26 -1.54 -1.18
CA ASN A 224 17.08 -1.39 0.03
C ASN A 224 17.14 -2.67 0.88
N THR A 225 16.16 -3.55 0.72
CA THR A 225 16.06 -4.82 1.49
C THR A 225 16.31 -6.06 0.63
N ASN A 226 16.72 -5.88 -0.62
CA ASN A 226 16.98 -6.96 -1.59
C ASN A 226 15.78 -7.89 -1.80
N ARG A 227 14.63 -7.31 -2.19
CA ARG A 227 13.37 -8.02 -2.46
C ARG A 227 12.85 -7.72 -3.87
N ASN A 228 12.25 -8.70 -4.50
CA ASN A 228 11.52 -8.51 -5.76
C ASN A 228 10.28 -7.67 -5.50
N PHE A 229 9.94 -6.82 -6.44
CA PHE A 229 8.83 -5.89 -6.30
C PHE A 229 7.93 -5.91 -7.53
N ILE A 230 6.63 -5.91 -7.29
CA ILE A 230 5.59 -5.64 -8.28
C ILE A 230 4.85 -4.40 -7.80
N GLY A 231 4.83 -3.36 -8.60
CA GLY A 231 4.10 -2.12 -8.30
C GLY A 231 3.10 -1.80 -9.37
N ILE A 232 1.87 -1.47 -8.97
CA ILE A 232 0.80 -1.08 -9.90
C ILE A 232 0.42 0.37 -9.62
N GLU A 233 0.24 1.18 -10.67
CA GLU A 233 -0.19 2.57 -10.57
C GLU A 233 -1.05 2.95 -11.78
N LEU A 234 -2.20 3.53 -11.50
CA LEU A 234 -3.14 3.98 -12.52
C LEU A 234 -2.71 5.30 -13.16
N ASP A 235 -2.31 6.27 -12.32
CA ASP A 235 -1.97 7.62 -12.75
C ASP A 235 -0.62 7.66 -13.45
N GLU A 236 -0.58 8.14 -14.68
CA GLU A 236 0.65 8.20 -15.48
C GLU A 236 1.74 9.05 -14.85
N LYS A 237 1.37 10.16 -14.24
CA LYS A 237 2.33 11.06 -13.59
C LYS A 237 2.99 10.37 -12.39
N TYR A 238 2.19 9.73 -11.52
CA TYR A 238 2.73 9.00 -10.38
C TYR A 238 3.53 7.76 -10.82
N PHE A 239 3.09 7.06 -11.85
CA PHE A 239 3.84 5.96 -12.45
C PHE A 239 5.24 6.40 -12.92
N ASN A 240 5.34 7.53 -13.63
CA ASN A 240 6.61 8.07 -14.10
C ASN A 240 7.50 8.55 -12.94
N ILE A 241 6.92 9.13 -11.89
CA ILE A 241 7.63 9.50 -10.65
C ILE A 241 8.19 8.25 -9.98
N ALA A 242 7.39 7.20 -9.81
CA ALA A 242 7.81 5.94 -9.21
C ALA A 242 8.97 5.30 -9.99
N LYS A 243 8.83 5.21 -11.31
CA LYS A 243 9.86 4.65 -12.20
C LYS A 243 11.19 5.38 -12.02
N LYS A 244 11.20 6.71 -12.10
CA LYS A 244 12.41 7.52 -11.93
C LYS A 244 13.03 7.31 -10.55
N ARG A 245 12.23 7.38 -9.49
CA ARG A 245 12.70 7.25 -8.11
C ARG A 245 13.31 5.87 -7.81
N ILE A 246 12.71 4.81 -8.33
CA ILE A 246 13.20 3.44 -8.18
C ILE A 246 14.50 3.25 -8.97
N GLU A 247 14.60 3.78 -10.19
CA GLU A 247 15.85 3.76 -10.97
C GLU A 247 16.98 4.52 -10.28
N GLU A 248 16.74 5.70 -9.72
CA GLU A 248 17.71 6.47 -8.94
C GLU A 248 18.19 5.69 -7.71
N ALA A 249 17.28 5.07 -6.96
CA ALA A 249 17.62 4.23 -5.82
C ALA A 249 18.46 3.01 -6.22
N LYS A 250 18.18 2.38 -7.37
CA LYS A 250 18.95 1.25 -7.90
C LYS A 250 20.40 1.61 -8.26
N GLN A 251 20.63 2.85 -8.70
CA GLN A 251 21.99 3.34 -9.01
C GLN A 251 22.82 3.57 -7.73
N GLN A 252 22.18 3.87 -6.59
CA GLN A 252 22.86 4.10 -5.31
C GLN A 252 23.27 2.81 -4.58
N ILE A 253 22.71 1.66 -4.98
CA ILE A 253 23.00 0.35 -4.35
C ILE A 253 24.14 -0.38 -5.07
N LYS A 254 24.52 0.09 -6.25
CA LYS A 254 25.70 -0.41 -6.99
C LYS A 254 26.99 0.20 -6.45
#